data_7ba0b90ef37e52b2332077ea52baddb2
#
_entry.id   7ba0b90ef37e52b2332077ea52baddb2
#
_cell.length_a   1.000
_cell.length_b   1.000
_cell.length_c   1.000
_cell.angle_alpha   90.00
_cell.angle_beta   90.00
_cell.angle_gamma   90.00
#
_symmetry.space_group_name_H-M   'P 1'
#
loop_
_entity.id
_entity.type
_entity.pdbx_description
1 polymer ?
#
loop_
_entity_poly.entity_id
_entity_poly.type
_entity_poly.pdbx_seq_one_letter_code
_entity_poly.pdbx_strand_id
1 'polypeptide(L)'
;SVAITDKFIEACENDDNWQFKFGNRDYKVYSANRISSDGHSEVINIVALSEEDALGRAKQHHLRGWDDQFEDVQEVQFKAIDLWNRLWENAVKSGEPGIFNLSLTNRYTNMSYFLRMNATNPCGEIPLDSYANCCLGHVNLSNMVNEEGDDLDWNRLARTIRTGIRFLDNTLTANHYPIEECKIAGDRSRRIGLGTMGLHHMLIKLGIKYGTDKCIEFIDRLYTTIRN
;
A
#
# COMPACT_ATOMS: atom_id res chain seq x y z
N SER A 1 2.41 -1.02 -5.33
CA SER A 1 3.26 -1.56 -4.24
C SER A 1 3.32 -3.07 -4.29
N VAL A 2 4.44 -3.64 -3.85
CA VAL A 2 4.64 -5.08 -3.69
C VAL A 2 4.51 -5.45 -2.22
N ALA A 3 3.65 -6.43 -1.92
CA ALA A 3 3.49 -6.97 -0.57
C ALA A 3 4.58 -8.00 -0.29
N ILE A 4 5.33 -7.83 0.79
CA ILE A 4 6.31 -8.79 1.29
C ILE A 4 5.85 -9.40 2.62
N THR A 5 6.36 -10.58 2.93
CA THR A 5 6.03 -11.29 4.18
C THR A 5 7.29 -11.52 5.00
N ASP A 6 7.13 -11.80 6.31
CA ASP A 6 8.25 -12.16 7.18
C ASP A 6 9.02 -13.37 6.61
N LYS A 7 8.32 -14.38 6.07
CA LYS A 7 8.95 -15.53 5.42
C LYS A 7 9.82 -15.17 4.21
N PHE A 8 9.42 -14.15 3.44
CA PHE A 8 10.23 -13.67 2.33
C PHE A 8 11.50 -12.97 2.83
N ILE A 9 11.38 -12.17 3.89
CA ILE A 9 12.52 -11.50 4.52
C ILE A 9 13.51 -12.54 5.07
N GLU A 10 13.02 -13.53 5.82
CA GLU A 10 13.84 -14.64 6.33
C GLU A 10 14.55 -15.41 5.20
N ALA A 11 13.87 -15.67 4.09
CA ALA A 11 14.48 -16.31 2.94
C ALA A 11 15.57 -15.45 2.29
N CYS A 12 15.43 -14.12 2.29
CA CYS A 12 16.48 -13.22 1.82
C CYS A 12 17.71 -13.23 2.74
N GLU A 13 17.50 -13.24 4.06
CA GLU A 13 18.57 -13.26 5.07
C GLU A 13 19.37 -14.57 5.04
N ASN A 14 18.69 -15.70 4.77
CA ASN A 14 19.29 -17.03 4.72
C ASN A 14 19.81 -17.42 3.34
N ASP A 15 19.70 -16.55 2.35
CA ASP A 15 20.03 -16.86 0.93
C ASP A 15 19.27 -18.08 0.39
N ASP A 16 18.00 -18.24 0.81
CA ASP A 16 17.16 -19.36 0.42
C ASP A 16 16.52 -19.18 -0.97
N ASN A 17 16.16 -20.30 -1.60
CA ASN A 17 15.34 -20.29 -2.80
C ASN A 17 13.91 -19.84 -2.47
N TRP A 18 13.33 -19.01 -3.36
CA TRP A 18 11.98 -18.52 -3.21
C TRP A 18 11.02 -19.20 -4.17
N GLN A 19 9.90 -19.67 -3.62
CA GLN A 19 8.83 -20.26 -4.40
C GLN A 19 7.62 -19.33 -4.42
N PHE A 20 7.16 -18.98 -5.60
CA PHE A 20 5.96 -18.15 -5.77
C PHE A 20 4.70 -18.99 -5.56
N LYS A 21 3.73 -18.44 -4.79
CA LYS A 21 2.44 -19.08 -4.52
C LYS A 21 1.30 -18.12 -4.83
N PHE A 22 0.30 -18.62 -5.56
CA PHE A 22 -0.95 -17.89 -5.78
C PHE A 22 -2.14 -18.82 -5.47
N GLY A 23 -2.86 -18.49 -4.40
CA GLY A 23 -3.86 -19.40 -3.83
C GLY A 23 -3.20 -20.70 -3.34
N ASN A 24 -3.71 -21.84 -3.81
CA ASN A 24 -3.18 -23.17 -3.49
C ASN A 24 -2.22 -23.73 -4.54
N ARG A 25 -1.76 -22.89 -5.48
CA ARG A 25 -0.88 -23.34 -6.58
C ARG A 25 0.54 -22.81 -6.35
N ASP A 26 1.50 -23.72 -6.53
CA ASP A 26 2.92 -23.41 -6.54
C ASP A 26 3.36 -23.07 -7.96
N TYR A 27 3.98 -21.91 -8.11
CA TYR A 27 4.53 -21.45 -9.37
C TYR A 27 6.04 -21.60 -9.36
N LYS A 28 6.60 -22.03 -10.47
CA LYS A 28 8.02 -22.17 -10.69
C LYS A 28 8.57 -21.00 -11.50
N VAL A 29 9.85 -20.80 -11.48
CA VAL A 29 10.53 -19.83 -12.32
C VAL A 29 11.20 -20.55 -13.48
N TYR A 30 10.96 -20.07 -14.67
CA TYR A 30 11.57 -20.56 -15.89
C TYR A 30 12.44 -19.45 -16.48
N SER A 31 13.68 -19.81 -16.84
CA SER A 31 14.56 -18.95 -17.62
C SER A 31 14.30 -19.22 -19.10
N ALA A 32 14.29 -18.18 -19.92
CA ALA A 32 14.19 -18.29 -21.37
C ALA A 32 15.07 -17.24 -22.03
N ASN A 33 15.67 -17.59 -23.18
CA ASN A 33 16.33 -16.63 -24.05
C ASN A 33 15.26 -15.92 -24.88
N ARG A 34 15.08 -14.64 -24.65
CA ARG A 34 14.25 -13.75 -25.48
C ARG A 34 15.11 -13.15 -26.56
N ILE A 35 14.70 -13.33 -27.82
CA ILE A 35 15.36 -12.74 -28.98
C ILE A 35 14.37 -11.73 -29.59
N SER A 36 14.71 -10.46 -29.54
CA SER A 36 13.91 -9.39 -30.12
C SER A 36 14.07 -9.31 -31.65
N SER A 37 13.13 -8.67 -32.33
CA SER A 37 13.10 -8.54 -33.79
C SER A 37 14.32 -7.82 -34.39
N ASP A 38 15.04 -7.04 -33.57
CA ASP A 38 16.32 -6.39 -33.95
C ASP A 38 17.56 -7.26 -33.68
N GLY A 39 17.38 -8.50 -33.22
CA GLY A 39 18.44 -9.46 -32.96
C GLY A 39 19.09 -9.34 -31.56
N HIS A 40 18.56 -8.49 -30.68
CA HIS A 40 18.99 -8.45 -29.29
C HIS A 40 18.53 -9.69 -28.54
N SER A 41 19.45 -10.34 -27.83
CA SER A 41 19.15 -11.51 -26.98
C SER A 41 19.35 -11.15 -25.52
N GLU A 42 18.37 -11.48 -24.70
CA GLU A 42 18.44 -11.35 -23.24
C GLU A 42 17.81 -12.55 -22.53
N VAL A 43 18.32 -12.89 -21.35
CA VAL A 43 17.73 -13.90 -20.49
C VAL A 43 16.63 -13.29 -19.66
N ILE A 44 15.42 -13.84 -19.75
CA ILE A 44 14.29 -13.41 -18.93
C ILE A 44 13.81 -14.53 -18.00
N ASN A 45 13.20 -14.17 -16.89
CA ASN A 45 12.59 -15.11 -15.96
C ASN A 45 11.06 -15.01 -16.05
N ILE A 46 10.40 -16.15 -16.18
CA ILE A 46 8.95 -16.29 -16.33
C ILE A 46 8.42 -17.12 -15.16
N VAL A 47 7.47 -16.55 -14.41
CA VAL A 47 6.78 -17.27 -13.33
C VAL A 47 5.57 -18.00 -13.91
N ALA A 48 5.57 -19.34 -13.85
CA ALA A 48 4.55 -20.20 -14.48
C ALA A 48 4.29 -21.46 -13.66
N LEU A 49 3.18 -22.16 -13.97
CA LEU A 49 2.81 -23.43 -13.32
C LEU A 49 3.59 -24.62 -13.90
N SER A 50 3.96 -24.53 -15.19
CA SER A 50 4.68 -25.54 -15.94
C SER A 50 5.47 -24.89 -17.07
N GLU A 51 6.33 -25.65 -17.73
CA GLU A 51 7.05 -25.20 -18.92
C GLU A 51 6.09 -24.80 -20.06
N GLU A 52 5.02 -25.56 -20.27
CA GLU A 52 3.99 -25.23 -21.25
C GLU A 52 3.28 -23.90 -20.93
N ASP A 53 2.96 -23.64 -19.65
CA ASP A 53 2.41 -22.35 -19.20
C ASP A 53 3.43 -21.22 -19.39
N ALA A 54 4.72 -21.47 -19.16
CA ALA A 54 5.79 -20.51 -19.40
C ALA A 54 5.89 -20.12 -20.87
N LEU A 55 5.89 -21.11 -21.76
CA LEU A 55 5.86 -20.90 -23.21
C LEU A 55 4.59 -20.17 -23.66
N GLY A 56 3.43 -20.51 -23.09
CA GLY A 56 2.17 -19.81 -23.34
C GLY A 56 2.21 -18.34 -22.94
N ARG A 57 2.79 -18.03 -21.79
CA ARG A 57 2.97 -16.64 -21.30
C ARG A 57 3.97 -15.87 -22.16
N ALA A 58 5.07 -16.50 -22.57
CA ALA A 58 6.02 -15.92 -23.50
C ALA A 58 5.32 -15.54 -24.83
N LYS A 59 4.52 -16.44 -25.38
CA LYS A 59 3.74 -16.20 -26.62
C LYS A 59 2.67 -15.11 -26.48
N GLN A 60 2.12 -14.89 -25.26
CA GLN A 60 1.19 -13.77 -25.01
C GLN A 60 1.86 -12.39 -25.11
N HIS A 61 3.17 -12.30 -24.87
CA HIS A 61 3.93 -11.10 -25.16
C HIS A 61 3.97 -10.79 -26.66
N HIS A 62 4.08 -11.81 -27.51
CA HIS A 62 4.02 -11.68 -28.98
C HIS A 62 2.68 -11.07 -29.47
N LEU A 63 1.54 -11.47 -28.86
CA LEU A 63 0.20 -10.93 -29.21
C LEU A 63 0.02 -9.42 -28.88
N ARG A 64 0.95 -8.81 -28.15
CA ARG A 64 0.98 -7.37 -27.90
C ARG A 64 1.79 -6.56 -28.91
N GLY A 65 2.14 -7.16 -30.06
CA GLY A 65 2.86 -6.51 -31.17
C GLY A 65 4.39 -6.55 -31.03
N TRP A 66 4.92 -7.45 -30.21
CA TRP A 66 6.34 -7.66 -30.03
C TRP A 66 6.70 -8.99 -30.73
N ASP A 67 7.49 -8.93 -31.79
CA ASP A 67 7.95 -10.08 -32.58
C ASP A 67 9.14 -10.82 -31.90
N ASP A 68 9.04 -11.05 -30.61
CA ASP A 68 10.10 -11.72 -29.85
C ASP A 68 9.97 -13.23 -29.96
N GLN A 69 11.10 -13.91 -30.16
CA GLN A 69 11.22 -15.36 -30.09
C GLN A 69 11.74 -15.76 -28.71
N PHE A 70 11.33 -16.93 -28.24
CA PHE A 70 11.74 -17.47 -26.95
C PHE A 70 12.31 -18.86 -27.14
N GLU A 71 13.57 -19.04 -26.74
CA GLU A 71 14.31 -20.29 -26.86
C GLU A 71 14.83 -20.73 -25.47
N ASP A 72 15.24 -21.98 -25.37
CA ASP A 72 15.90 -22.57 -24.19
C ASP A 72 15.12 -22.35 -22.88
N VAL A 73 13.81 -22.60 -22.90
CA VAL A 73 12.97 -22.49 -21.69
C VAL A 73 13.32 -23.63 -20.73
N GLN A 74 13.83 -23.29 -19.55
CA GLN A 74 14.19 -24.27 -18.52
C GLN A 74 13.79 -23.79 -17.12
N GLU A 75 13.41 -24.75 -16.26
CA GLU A 75 13.17 -24.45 -14.84
C GLU A 75 14.46 -24.05 -14.15
N VAL A 76 14.43 -22.94 -13.41
CA VAL A 76 15.58 -22.45 -12.64
C VAL A 76 15.21 -22.24 -11.18
N GLN A 77 16.20 -22.42 -10.31
CA GLN A 77 16.05 -22.00 -8.92
C GLN A 77 16.18 -20.47 -8.84
N PHE A 78 15.28 -19.85 -8.09
CA PHE A 78 15.25 -18.40 -7.96
C PHE A 78 15.41 -18.02 -6.49
N LYS A 79 16.43 -17.24 -6.21
CA LYS A 79 16.73 -16.80 -4.85
C LYS A 79 15.84 -15.63 -4.43
N ALA A 80 15.43 -15.63 -3.15
CA ALA A 80 14.66 -14.53 -2.58
C ALA A 80 15.43 -13.20 -2.65
N ILE A 81 16.74 -13.25 -2.40
CA ILE A 81 17.61 -12.07 -2.42
C ILE A 81 17.72 -11.44 -3.81
N ASP A 82 17.67 -12.22 -4.90
CA ASP A 82 17.70 -11.68 -6.26
C ASP A 82 16.44 -10.88 -6.57
N LEU A 83 15.26 -11.36 -6.10
CA LEU A 83 14.01 -10.61 -6.22
C LEU A 83 14.06 -9.31 -5.42
N TRP A 84 14.58 -9.37 -4.19
CA TRP A 84 14.77 -8.21 -3.32
C TRP A 84 15.65 -7.14 -3.98
N ASN A 85 16.79 -7.53 -4.48
CA ASN A 85 17.72 -6.61 -5.17
C ASN A 85 17.06 -5.97 -6.40
N ARG A 86 16.34 -6.75 -7.21
CA ARG A 86 15.62 -6.24 -8.39
C ARG A 86 14.51 -5.25 -8.03
N LEU A 87 13.78 -5.48 -6.91
CA LEU A 87 12.80 -4.53 -6.40
C LEU A 87 13.43 -3.19 -6.05
N TRP A 88 14.58 -3.22 -5.36
CA TRP A 88 15.32 -2.00 -4.99
C TRP A 88 15.93 -1.29 -6.19
N GLU A 89 16.53 -2.00 -7.12
CA GLU A 89 17.06 -1.40 -8.35
C GLU A 89 15.99 -0.64 -9.13
N ASN A 90 14.81 -1.24 -9.27
CA ASN A 90 13.69 -0.58 -9.95
C ASN A 90 13.17 0.63 -9.15
N ALA A 91 13.04 0.50 -7.82
CA ALA A 91 12.60 1.60 -6.96
C ALA A 91 13.56 2.79 -7.04
N VAL A 92 14.86 2.56 -7.08
CA VAL A 92 15.88 3.61 -7.24
C VAL A 92 15.79 4.27 -8.63
N LYS A 93 15.58 3.48 -9.69
CA LYS A 93 15.55 4.00 -11.07
C LYS A 93 14.29 4.78 -11.41
N SER A 94 13.13 4.34 -10.89
CA SER A 94 11.83 4.84 -11.34
C SER A 94 10.91 5.35 -10.21
N GLY A 95 11.31 5.20 -8.93
CA GLY A 95 10.43 5.45 -7.79
C GLY A 95 9.41 4.33 -7.52
N GLU A 96 9.40 3.26 -8.33
CA GLU A 96 8.46 2.13 -8.25
C GLU A 96 9.23 0.78 -8.26
N PRO A 97 8.71 -0.26 -7.59
CA PRO A 97 7.49 -0.29 -6.77
C PRO A 97 7.71 0.21 -5.35
N GLY A 98 6.63 0.68 -4.70
CA GLY A 98 6.62 0.78 -3.24
C GLY A 98 6.57 -0.62 -2.61
N ILE A 99 7.06 -0.77 -1.38
CA ILE A 99 7.10 -2.04 -0.64
C ILE A 99 6.30 -1.87 0.64
N PHE A 100 5.45 -2.84 1.00
CA PHE A 100 4.83 -2.88 2.30
C PHE A 100 4.90 -4.27 2.94
N ASN A 101 5.13 -4.32 4.25
CA ASN A 101 5.21 -5.57 4.98
C ASN A 101 3.81 -6.07 5.36
N LEU A 102 3.31 -7.04 4.62
CA LEU A 102 1.98 -7.61 4.79
C LEU A 102 1.84 -8.37 6.13
N SER A 103 2.89 -9.05 6.57
CA SER A 103 2.88 -9.77 7.85
C SER A 103 2.79 -8.80 9.03
N LEU A 104 3.61 -7.75 9.01
CA LEU A 104 3.60 -6.69 10.02
C LEU A 104 2.24 -5.98 10.06
N THR A 105 1.72 -5.62 8.90
CA THR A 105 0.40 -4.99 8.75
C THR A 105 -0.70 -5.84 9.40
N ASN A 106 -0.75 -7.14 9.12
CA ASN A 106 -1.76 -8.04 9.68
C ASN A 106 -1.56 -8.29 11.18
N ARG A 107 -0.33 -8.14 11.70
CA ARG A 107 -0.02 -8.26 13.13
C ARG A 107 -0.53 -7.06 13.92
N TYR A 108 -0.42 -5.85 13.35
CA TYR A 108 -0.72 -4.59 14.05
C TYR A 108 -2.05 -3.94 13.67
N THR A 109 -2.80 -4.46 12.68
CA THR A 109 -4.12 -3.93 12.39
C THR A 109 -5.07 -4.13 13.56
N ASN A 110 -5.83 -3.09 13.91
CA ASN A 110 -6.86 -3.15 14.94
C ASN A 110 -8.06 -4.03 14.56
N MET A 111 -8.09 -4.55 13.33
CA MET A 111 -9.15 -5.41 12.79
C MET A 111 -8.71 -6.87 12.62
N SER A 112 -7.52 -7.26 13.13
CA SER A 112 -6.92 -8.60 12.95
C SER A 112 -7.80 -9.77 13.38
N TYR A 113 -8.76 -9.51 14.28
CA TYR A 113 -9.68 -10.52 14.82
C TYR A 113 -10.76 -10.97 13.81
N PHE A 114 -11.00 -10.23 12.73
CA PHE A 114 -12.03 -10.59 11.74
C PHE A 114 -11.70 -10.20 10.29
N LEU A 115 -10.68 -9.37 10.05
CA LEU A 115 -10.25 -8.96 8.72
C LEU A 115 -8.78 -9.27 8.49
N ARG A 116 -8.46 -9.58 7.25
CA ARG A 116 -7.09 -9.76 6.78
C ARG A 116 -6.78 -8.74 5.70
N MET A 117 -5.73 -7.97 5.90
CA MET A 117 -5.21 -7.04 4.90
C MET A 117 -4.51 -7.81 3.79
N ASN A 118 -4.78 -7.47 2.53
CA ASN A 118 -4.28 -8.15 1.35
C ASN A 118 -3.49 -7.24 0.41
N ALA A 119 -3.83 -5.96 0.39
CA ALA A 119 -3.29 -4.98 -0.53
C ALA A 119 -3.22 -3.60 0.11
N THR A 120 -2.88 -2.59 -0.68
CA THR A 120 -3.00 -1.18 -0.32
C THR A 120 -3.88 -0.46 -1.34
N ASN A 121 -4.34 0.74 -1.01
CA ASN A 121 -4.85 1.68 -1.99
C ASN A 121 -3.74 2.09 -2.99
N PRO A 122 -4.05 2.77 -4.11
CA PRO A 122 -3.06 3.11 -5.15
C PRO A 122 -1.83 3.87 -4.64
N CYS A 123 -2.00 4.79 -3.68
CA CYS A 123 -0.88 5.56 -3.12
C CYS A 123 -0.08 4.80 -2.04
N GLY A 124 -0.58 3.66 -1.55
CA GLY A 124 0.13 2.78 -0.63
C GLY A 124 0.03 3.12 0.85
N GLU A 125 -0.70 4.18 1.21
CA GLU A 125 -0.78 4.66 2.61
C GLU A 125 -1.80 3.90 3.47
N ILE A 126 -2.74 3.16 2.86
CA ILE A 126 -3.77 2.44 3.60
C ILE A 126 -3.75 0.95 3.23
N PRO A 127 -3.31 0.07 4.13
CA PRO A 127 -3.52 -1.37 3.98
C PRO A 127 -5.02 -1.71 4.06
N LEU A 128 -5.49 -2.51 3.12
CA LEU A 128 -6.90 -2.84 2.94
C LEU A 128 -7.13 -4.34 2.82
N ASP A 129 -8.32 -4.78 3.23
CA ASP A 129 -8.88 -6.08 2.88
C ASP A 129 -9.53 -6.05 1.49
N SER A 130 -9.98 -7.20 1.01
CA SER A 130 -10.60 -7.32 -0.32
C SER A 130 -11.88 -6.49 -0.42
N TYR A 131 -12.04 -5.78 -1.53
CA TYR A 131 -13.18 -4.91 -1.85
C TYR A 131 -13.38 -3.73 -0.88
N ALA A 132 -12.41 -3.45 -0.01
CA ALA A 132 -12.50 -2.37 0.95
C ALA A 132 -12.61 -0.99 0.29
N ASN A 133 -13.26 -0.09 0.99
CA ASN A 133 -13.51 1.28 0.54
C ASN A 133 -12.69 2.27 1.37
N CYS A 134 -12.28 3.37 0.74
CA CYS A 134 -11.64 4.50 1.40
C CYS A 134 -12.64 5.65 1.51
N CYS A 135 -13.11 5.95 2.73
CA CYS A 135 -13.94 7.10 3.02
C CYS A 135 -13.12 8.09 3.86
N LEU A 136 -12.62 9.15 3.22
CA LEU A 136 -11.62 10.04 3.78
C LEU A 136 -12.12 11.46 3.93
N GLY A 137 -11.67 12.15 4.97
CA GLY A 137 -11.89 13.57 5.19
C GLY A 137 -10.73 14.20 5.97
N HIS A 138 -10.64 15.53 5.95
CA HIS A 138 -9.57 16.26 6.62
C HIS A 138 -10.10 17.47 7.36
N VAL A 139 -9.58 17.70 8.58
CA VAL A 139 -9.81 18.92 9.35
C VAL A 139 -8.68 19.90 9.07
N ASN A 140 -9.02 21.12 8.68
CA ASN A 140 -8.02 22.18 8.52
C ASN A 140 -7.71 22.81 9.88
N LEU A 141 -6.57 22.42 10.46
CA LEU A 141 -6.13 22.87 11.77
C LEU A 141 -5.86 24.39 11.82
N SER A 142 -5.47 25.00 10.70
CA SER A 142 -5.20 26.45 10.68
C SER A 142 -6.46 27.30 10.91
N ASN A 143 -7.65 26.71 10.69
CA ASN A 143 -8.93 27.35 10.98
C ASN A 143 -9.41 27.10 12.41
N MET A 144 -8.67 26.33 13.20
CA MET A 144 -9.00 26.02 14.59
C MET A 144 -8.25 26.92 15.60
N VAL A 145 -7.38 27.79 15.14
CA VAL A 145 -6.75 28.81 15.99
C VAL A 145 -7.83 29.79 16.46
N ASN A 146 -7.80 30.14 17.76
CA ASN A 146 -8.72 31.10 18.35
C ASN A 146 -8.53 32.52 17.75
N GLU A 147 -9.42 33.46 18.07
CA GLU A 147 -9.39 34.82 17.53
C GLU A 147 -8.18 35.61 18.05
N GLU A 148 -7.74 35.32 19.26
CA GLU A 148 -6.57 35.93 19.90
C GLU A 148 -5.25 35.46 19.25
N GLY A 149 -5.23 34.31 18.60
CA GLY A 149 -4.07 33.73 17.90
C GLY A 149 -3.03 33.12 18.85
N ASP A 150 -3.37 32.82 20.09
CA ASP A 150 -2.46 32.31 21.12
C ASP A 150 -2.68 30.83 21.49
N ASP A 151 -3.84 30.25 21.19
CA ASP A 151 -4.14 28.80 21.34
C ASP A 151 -5.14 28.33 20.29
N LEU A 152 -5.53 27.05 20.35
CA LEU A 152 -6.63 26.51 19.59
C LEU A 152 -7.97 26.76 20.30
N ASP A 153 -9.02 26.95 19.50
CA ASP A 153 -10.38 26.75 19.98
C ASP A 153 -10.65 25.23 20.08
N TRP A 154 -10.27 24.68 21.22
CA TRP A 154 -10.39 23.24 21.52
C TRP A 154 -11.83 22.75 21.43
N ASN A 155 -12.82 23.58 21.79
CA ASN A 155 -14.24 23.24 21.71
C ASN A 155 -14.69 23.15 20.25
N ARG A 156 -14.27 24.09 19.40
CA ARG A 156 -14.54 24.06 17.96
C ARG A 156 -13.88 22.86 17.32
N LEU A 157 -12.62 22.57 17.65
CA LEU A 157 -11.90 21.39 17.15
C LEU A 157 -12.65 20.11 17.50
N ALA A 158 -13.02 19.90 18.76
CA ALA A 158 -13.73 18.72 19.21
C ALA A 158 -15.09 18.54 18.52
N ARG A 159 -15.86 19.63 18.35
CA ARG A 159 -17.12 19.59 17.59
C ARG A 159 -16.90 19.23 16.13
N THR A 160 -15.89 19.82 15.50
CA THR A 160 -15.56 19.56 14.10
C THR A 160 -15.16 18.10 13.88
N ILE A 161 -14.33 17.51 14.77
CA ILE A 161 -13.93 16.12 14.72
C ILE A 161 -15.14 15.18 14.84
N ARG A 162 -15.99 15.38 15.86
CA ARG A 162 -17.20 14.58 16.06
C ARG A 162 -18.16 14.65 14.86
N THR A 163 -18.33 15.85 14.30
CA THR A 163 -19.15 16.04 13.09
C THR A 163 -18.51 15.34 11.89
N GLY A 164 -17.19 15.45 11.71
CA GLY A 164 -16.46 14.80 10.63
C GLY A 164 -16.57 13.28 10.68
N ILE A 165 -16.37 12.68 11.86
CA ILE A 165 -16.51 11.22 12.03
C ILE A 165 -17.94 10.77 11.72
N ARG A 166 -18.97 11.44 12.26
CA ARG A 166 -20.35 11.14 11.97
C ARG A 166 -20.69 11.29 10.48
N PHE A 167 -20.18 12.32 9.85
CA PHE A 167 -20.35 12.56 8.41
C PHE A 167 -19.76 11.43 7.58
N LEU A 168 -18.51 11.03 7.85
CA LEU A 168 -17.86 9.95 7.14
C LEU A 168 -18.56 8.60 7.35
N ASP A 169 -18.98 8.30 8.58
CA ASP A 169 -19.72 7.08 8.88
C ASP A 169 -21.09 7.05 8.16
N ASN A 170 -21.82 8.15 8.18
CA ASN A 170 -23.08 8.28 7.44
C ASN A 170 -22.87 8.15 5.91
N THR A 171 -21.74 8.64 5.39
CA THR A 171 -21.38 8.51 3.97
C THR A 171 -21.28 7.04 3.55
N LEU A 172 -20.70 6.17 4.37
CA LEU A 172 -20.65 4.72 4.09
C LEU A 172 -22.05 4.12 3.92
N THR A 173 -23.02 4.59 4.70
CA THR A 173 -24.41 4.11 4.61
C THR A 173 -25.16 4.69 3.42
N ALA A 174 -24.95 5.98 3.12
CA ALA A 174 -25.65 6.70 2.06
C ALA A 174 -25.05 6.46 0.66
N ASN A 175 -23.84 5.90 0.58
CA ASN A 175 -23.14 5.70 -0.67
C ASN A 175 -23.80 4.65 -1.57
N HIS A 176 -23.78 4.91 -2.87
CA HIS A 176 -24.16 3.91 -3.87
C HIS A 176 -22.91 3.14 -4.32
N TYR A 177 -22.89 1.85 -4.03
CA TYR A 177 -21.78 0.99 -4.42
C TYR A 177 -22.06 0.33 -5.77
N PRO A 178 -21.09 0.37 -6.71
CA PRO A 178 -21.28 -0.20 -8.05
C PRO A 178 -21.33 -1.74 -8.05
N ILE A 179 -20.74 -2.38 -7.03
CA ILE A 179 -20.71 -3.83 -6.84
C ILE A 179 -21.05 -4.18 -5.39
N GLU A 180 -21.75 -5.30 -5.22
CA GLU A 180 -22.27 -5.72 -3.91
C GLU A 180 -21.16 -6.07 -2.92
N GLU A 181 -20.04 -6.63 -3.38
CA GLU A 181 -18.88 -6.96 -2.54
C GLU A 181 -18.29 -5.73 -1.84
N CYS A 182 -18.25 -4.58 -2.54
CA CYS A 182 -17.81 -3.32 -1.95
C CYS A 182 -18.77 -2.83 -0.86
N LYS A 183 -20.09 -3.00 -1.08
CA LYS A 183 -21.11 -2.67 -0.06
C LYS A 183 -20.94 -3.53 1.18
N ILE A 184 -20.82 -4.84 1.01
CA ILE A 184 -20.62 -5.80 2.11
C ILE A 184 -19.33 -5.46 2.88
N ALA A 185 -18.22 -5.18 2.19
CA ALA A 185 -16.96 -4.80 2.83
C ALA A 185 -17.08 -3.47 3.61
N GLY A 186 -17.74 -2.46 3.02
CA GLY A 186 -17.99 -1.17 3.66
C GLY A 186 -18.86 -1.30 4.91
N ASP A 187 -19.97 -2.02 4.82
CA ASP A 187 -20.89 -2.24 5.95
C ASP A 187 -20.22 -3.03 7.08
N ARG A 188 -19.39 -4.03 6.73
CA ARG A 188 -18.69 -4.88 7.69
C ARG A 188 -17.59 -4.16 8.44
N SER A 189 -16.76 -3.38 7.74
CA SER A 189 -15.60 -2.74 8.33
C SER A 189 -15.87 -1.34 8.88
N ARG A 190 -16.82 -0.63 8.26
CA ARG A 190 -17.12 0.79 8.51
C ARG A 190 -15.85 1.65 8.62
N ARG A 191 -14.90 1.36 7.75
CA ARG A 191 -13.58 2.00 7.75
C ARG A 191 -13.72 3.44 7.26
N ILE A 192 -13.29 4.37 8.10
CA ILE A 192 -13.18 5.80 7.79
C ILE A 192 -11.78 6.29 8.10
N GLY A 193 -11.37 7.38 7.48
CA GLY A 193 -10.11 8.08 7.77
C GLY A 193 -10.37 9.56 7.91
N LEU A 194 -10.26 10.09 9.14
CA LEU A 194 -10.29 11.52 9.40
C LEU A 194 -8.87 12.00 9.68
N GLY A 195 -8.27 12.66 8.72
CA GLY A 195 -6.94 13.24 8.82
C GLY A 195 -6.96 14.73 9.17
N THR A 196 -5.79 15.33 9.14
CA THR A 196 -5.61 16.76 9.37
C THR A 196 -4.80 17.40 8.25
N MET A 197 -5.04 18.67 8.01
CA MET A 197 -4.24 19.52 7.12
C MET A 197 -3.97 20.86 7.78
N GLY A 198 -3.06 21.64 7.23
CA GLY A 198 -2.77 22.99 7.74
C GLY A 198 -2.01 23.02 9.06
N LEU A 199 -1.36 21.92 9.48
CA LEU A 199 -0.58 21.84 10.72
C LEU A 199 0.49 22.94 10.78
N HIS A 200 1.30 23.08 9.74
CA HIS A 200 2.36 24.11 9.72
C HIS A 200 1.78 25.53 9.74
N HIS A 201 0.72 25.80 8.99
CA HIS A 201 0.03 27.09 9.03
C HIS A 201 -0.52 27.42 10.42
N MET A 202 -1.07 26.43 11.12
CA MET A 202 -1.51 26.58 12.51
C MET A 202 -0.33 26.93 13.42
N LEU A 203 0.80 26.22 13.31
CA LEU A 203 2.01 26.50 14.10
C LEU A 203 2.56 27.89 13.84
N ILE A 204 2.55 28.37 12.59
CA ILE A 204 2.95 29.75 12.24
C ILE A 204 2.04 30.74 12.94
N LYS A 205 0.72 30.57 12.91
CA LYS A 205 -0.24 31.48 13.60
C LYS A 205 -0.02 31.53 15.09
N LEU A 206 0.35 30.37 15.70
CA LEU A 206 0.63 30.27 17.14
C LEU A 206 2.06 30.69 17.52
N GLY A 207 2.90 31.10 16.56
CA GLY A 207 4.30 31.45 16.83
C GLY A 207 5.15 30.30 17.34
N ILE A 208 4.78 29.04 16.96
CA ILE A 208 5.49 27.81 17.34
C ILE A 208 6.38 27.36 16.20
N LYS A 209 7.70 27.36 16.43
CA LYS A 209 8.66 26.89 15.44
C LYS A 209 8.58 25.37 15.29
N TYR A 210 8.41 24.88 14.03
CA TYR A 210 8.36 23.45 13.72
C TYR A 210 9.65 22.73 14.13
N GLY A 211 9.51 21.53 14.71
CA GLY A 211 10.64 20.67 15.11
C GLY A 211 11.32 21.05 16.42
N THR A 212 10.77 22.00 17.20
CA THR A 212 11.24 22.29 18.55
C THR A 212 10.51 21.44 19.59
N ASP A 213 11.07 21.31 20.80
CA ASP A 213 10.44 20.57 21.90
C ASP A 213 9.04 21.11 22.20
N LYS A 214 8.87 22.45 22.23
CA LYS A 214 7.55 23.08 22.36
C LYS A 214 6.56 22.64 21.27
N CYS A 215 7.04 22.47 20.03
CA CYS A 215 6.23 21.98 18.92
C CYS A 215 5.82 20.52 19.16
N ILE A 216 6.74 19.67 19.59
CA ILE A 216 6.48 18.25 19.87
C ILE A 216 5.43 18.09 20.97
N GLU A 217 5.59 18.80 22.08
CA GLU A 217 4.63 18.81 23.19
C GLU A 217 3.23 19.27 22.75
N PHE A 218 3.18 20.33 21.94
CA PHE A 218 1.92 20.83 21.42
C PHE A 218 1.23 19.84 20.48
N ILE A 219 1.99 19.21 19.59
CA ILE A 219 1.48 18.20 18.67
C ILE A 219 0.99 16.96 19.43
N ASP A 220 1.70 16.53 20.45
CA ASP A 220 1.27 15.40 21.29
C ASP A 220 -0.08 15.70 21.98
N ARG A 221 -0.22 16.87 22.58
CA ARG A 221 -1.49 17.36 23.15
C ARG A 221 -2.61 17.39 22.11
N LEU A 222 -2.32 17.92 20.90
CA LEU A 222 -3.27 18.03 19.81
C LEU A 222 -3.81 16.67 19.39
N TYR A 223 -2.92 15.74 19.03
CA TYR A 223 -3.34 14.44 18.54
C TYR A 223 -3.89 13.51 19.63
N THR A 224 -3.47 13.69 20.87
CA THR A 224 -4.12 13.06 22.02
C THR A 224 -5.58 13.53 22.16
N THR A 225 -5.83 14.83 21.97
CA THR A 225 -7.21 15.37 21.99
C THR A 225 -8.04 14.90 20.81
N ILE A 226 -7.44 14.78 19.62
CA ILE A 226 -8.14 14.27 18.41
C ILE A 226 -8.53 12.80 18.58
N ARG A 227 -7.69 12.00 19.22
CA ARG A 227 -7.90 10.57 19.44
C ARG A 227 -9.01 10.28 20.46
N ASN A 228 -9.14 11.10 21.52
CA ASN A 228 -10.08 10.91 22.63
C ASN A 228 -11.45 11.54 22.37
#